data_ea77a2a82079a57084dba242889cb88c
#
_entry.id   ea77a2a82079a57084dba242889cb88c
#
_cell.length_a   1.000
_cell.length_b   1.000
_cell.length_c   1.000
_cell.angle_alpha   90.00
_cell.angle_beta   90.00
_cell.angle_gamma   90.00
#
_symmetry.space_group_name_H-M   'P 1'
#
loop_
_entity.id
_entity.type
_entity.pdbx_description
1 polymer ?
#
loop_
_entity_poly.entity_id
_entity_poly.type
_entity_poly.pdbx_seq_one_letter_code
_entity_poly.pdbx_strand_id
1 'polypeptide(L)'
;PSYTHQGDDAAFAELVAEMAGGKVGAIITYNTNPVYTSPASLKFAEAYNKAGLRISFADRADETASMAHYICPDHHYLESWNDYNPKKAHYSLAQPTITPLFAAQNSGTRQAQETLMVWSGNNSDYHSYIQKVWMDRVYPMQGKYMNFTEFWNNSLHDGAIEVGKGGEVAEMPVADSTKVAAPVVAAKSEITPEVIQTLIIK
;
A
#
# COMPACT_ATOMS: atom_id res chain seq x y z
N PRO A 1 -15.57 6.93 -14.36
CA PRO A 1 -14.62 5.83 -14.56
C PRO A 1 -14.44 5.00 -13.29
N SER A 2 -14.30 3.68 -13.42
CA SER A 2 -13.90 2.80 -12.33
C SER A 2 -12.38 2.83 -12.18
N TYR A 3 -11.90 2.77 -10.94
CA TYR A 3 -10.48 2.67 -10.61
C TYR A 3 -10.09 1.28 -10.09
N THR A 4 -11.06 0.35 -10.07
CA THR A 4 -10.85 -1.03 -9.63
C THR A 4 -10.49 -1.93 -10.81
N HIS A 5 -9.71 -2.98 -10.55
CA HIS A 5 -9.35 -4.01 -11.55
C HIS A 5 -8.65 -3.46 -12.81
N GLN A 6 -7.78 -2.48 -12.61
CA GLN A 6 -6.93 -1.97 -13.70
C GLN A 6 -5.60 -2.70 -13.63
N GLY A 7 -5.49 -3.78 -14.40
CA GLY A 7 -4.24 -4.51 -14.59
C GLY A 7 -3.61 -4.17 -15.94
N ASP A 8 -2.30 -4.31 -16.02
CA ASP A 8 -1.52 -4.22 -17.25
C ASP A 8 -0.60 -5.44 -17.37
N ASP A 9 -1.05 -6.43 -18.13
CA ASP A 9 -0.34 -7.68 -18.29
C ASP A 9 0.98 -7.48 -19.07
N ALA A 10 1.05 -6.48 -19.95
CA ALA A 10 2.28 -6.19 -20.68
C ALA A 10 3.35 -5.58 -19.74
N ALA A 11 2.97 -4.61 -18.91
CA ALA A 11 3.87 -4.04 -17.91
C ALA A 11 4.30 -5.08 -16.88
N PHE A 12 3.41 -6.01 -16.50
CA PHE A 12 3.78 -7.11 -15.61
C PHE A 12 4.80 -8.05 -16.24
N ALA A 13 4.63 -8.41 -17.53
CA ALA A 13 5.59 -9.24 -18.24
C ALA A 13 6.95 -8.54 -18.40
N GLU A 14 6.95 -7.23 -18.62
CA GLU A 14 8.18 -6.41 -18.68
C GLU A 14 8.90 -6.42 -17.33
N LEU A 15 8.19 -6.20 -16.21
CA LEU A 15 8.75 -6.31 -14.86
C LEU A 15 9.41 -7.67 -14.63
N VAL A 16 8.77 -8.76 -15.06
CA VAL A 16 9.35 -10.12 -14.93
C VAL A 16 10.63 -10.25 -15.75
N ALA A 17 10.66 -9.69 -16.97
CA ALA A 17 11.86 -9.68 -17.80
C ALA A 17 13.00 -8.85 -17.19
N GLU A 18 12.69 -7.71 -16.57
CA GLU A 18 13.66 -6.88 -15.85
C GLU A 18 14.24 -7.61 -14.63
N MET A 19 13.40 -8.28 -13.84
CA MET A 19 13.85 -9.14 -12.74
C MET A 19 14.76 -10.26 -13.25
N ALA A 20 14.36 -10.94 -14.33
CA ALA A 20 15.16 -12.00 -14.95
C ALA A 20 16.52 -11.48 -15.45
N GLY A 21 16.58 -10.22 -15.88
CA GLY A 21 17.80 -9.53 -16.27
C GLY A 21 18.64 -8.98 -15.11
N GLY A 22 18.21 -9.16 -13.85
CA GLY A 22 18.91 -8.66 -12.65
C GLY A 22 18.87 -7.12 -12.52
N LYS A 23 17.91 -6.46 -13.14
CA LYS A 23 17.77 -4.99 -13.12
C LYS A 23 16.95 -4.48 -11.93
N VAL A 24 16.25 -5.37 -11.21
CA VAL A 24 15.39 -5.00 -10.09
C VAL A 24 16.16 -5.13 -8.79
N GLY A 25 16.47 -4.00 -8.16
CA GLY A 25 17.19 -3.94 -6.89
C GLY A 25 16.33 -4.42 -5.70
N ALA A 26 15.05 -4.06 -5.68
CA ALA A 26 14.13 -4.47 -4.63
C ALA A 26 12.73 -4.68 -5.21
N ILE A 27 11.98 -5.63 -4.65
CA ILE A 27 10.57 -5.86 -4.96
C ILE A 27 9.78 -6.05 -3.66
N ILE A 28 8.63 -5.40 -3.60
CA ILE A 28 7.67 -5.53 -2.51
C ILE A 28 6.40 -6.14 -3.09
N THR A 29 5.92 -7.22 -2.49
CA THR A 29 4.62 -7.81 -2.83
C THR A 29 3.62 -7.50 -1.73
N TYR A 30 2.47 -6.98 -2.11
CA TYR A 30 1.38 -6.63 -1.21
C TYR A 30 0.06 -7.18 -1.72
N ASN A 31 -0.60 -7.95 -0.88
CA ASN A 31 -1.91 -8.57 -1.16
C ASN A 31 -1.96 -9.34 -2.50
N THR A 32 -0.87 -10.02 -2.86
CA THR A 32 -0.74 -10.75 -4.12
C THR A 32 0.21 -11.94 -3.97
N ASN A 33 -0.08 -13.02 -4.70
CA ASN A 33 0.76 -14.23 -4.72
C ASN A 33 1.15 -14.61 -6.16
N PRO A 34 2.02 -13.82 -6.81
CA PRO A 34 2.36 -14.02 -8.22
C PRO A 34 3.12 -15.32 -8.52
N VAL A 35 3.80 -15.93 -7.56
CA VAL A 35 4.42 -17.26 -7.77
C VAL A 35 3.34 -18.31 -8.07
N TYR A 36 2.17 -18.18 -7.44
CA TYR A 36 1.04 -19.09 -7.66
C TYR A 36 0.17 -18.66 -8.84
N THR A 37 -0.12 -17.37 -8.98
CA THR A 37 -1.15 -16.88 -9.92
C THR A 37 -0.61 -16.57 -11.32
N SER A 38 0.71 -16.37 -11.48
CA SER A 38 1.27 -16.02 -12.79
C SER A 38 1.30 -17.20 -13.75
N PRO A 39 1.13 -16.98 -15.04
CA PRO A 39 1.32 -18.02 -16.05
C PRO A 39 2.72 -18.65 -15.97
N ALA A 40 2.79 -19.97 -16.04
CA ALA A 40 4.06 -20.71 -15.97
C ALA A 40 5.07 -20.28 -17.05
N SER A 41 4.59 -19.80 -18.20
CA SER A 41 5.42 -19.28 -19.30
C SER A 41 6.26 -18.06 -18.91
N LEU A 42 5.82 -17.28 -17.93
CA LEU A 42 6.56 -16.10 -17.44
C LEU A 42 7.73 -16.47 -16.52
N LYS A 43 7.77 -17.69 -15.97
CA LYS A 43 8.81 -18.15 -15.03
C LYS A 43 9.04 -17.17 -13.88
N PHE A 44 7.94 -16.66 -13.31
CA PHE A 44 7.98 -15.60 -12.30
C PHE A 44 8.90 -15.97 -11.12
N ALA A 45 8.79 -17.17 -10.58
CA ALA A 45 9.60 -17.63 -9.45
C ALA A 45 11.12 -17.54 -9.71
N GLU A 46 11.55 -17.94 -10.93
CA GLU A 46 12.95 -17.87 -11.33
C GLU A 46 13.43 -16.40 -11.43
N ALA A 47 12.59 -15.52 -11.97
CA ALA A 47 12.88 -14.11 -12.10
C ALA A 47 12.89 -13.42 -10.74
N TYR A 48 11.89 -13.72 -9.89
CA TYR A 48 11.76 -13.17 -8.54
C TYR A 48 13.01 -13.42 -7.69
N ASN A 49 13.60 -14.63 -7.79
CA ASN A 49 14.83 -14.98 -7.09
C ASN A 49 16.06 -14.14 -7.48
N LYS A 50 16.02 -13.46 -8.63
CA LYS A 50 17.12 -12.59 -9.07
C LYS A 50 16.99 -11.14 -8.57
N ALA A 51 15.86 -10.76 -7.99
CA ALA A 51 15.71 -9.46 -7.35
C ALA A 51 16.59 -9.38 -6.10
N GLY A 52 17.29 -8.27 -5.93
CA GLY A 52 18.27 -8.09 -4.86
C GLY A 52 17.66 -8.15 -3.46
N LEU A 53 16.53 -7.48 -3.24
CA LEU A 53 15.76 -7.51 -2.00
C LEU A 53 14.31 -7.88 -2.32
N ARG A 54 13.76 -8.85 -1.58
CA ARG A 54 12.38 -9.31 -1.72
C ARG A 54 11.67 -9.21 -0.38
N ILE A 55 10.58 -8.44 -0.35
CA ILE A 55 9.76 -8.23 0.85
C ILE A 55 8.32 -8.61 0.52
N SER A 56 7.66 -9.33 1.41
CA SER A 56 6.24 -9.67 1.29
C SER A 56 5.46 -9.15 2.49
N PHE A 57 4.34 -8.50 2.22
CA PHE A 57 3.34 -8.11 3.21
C PHE A 57 2.20 -9.14 3.32
N ALA A 58 2.43 -10.37 2.92
CA ALA A 58 1.46 -11.44 3.09
C ALA A 58 1.21 -11.73 4.58
N ASP A 59 -0.02 -12.02 4.94
CA ASP A 59 -0.41 -12.40 6.31
C ASP A 59 0.11 -13.78 6.73
N ARG A 60 0.57 -14.56 5.75
CA ARG A 60 1.11 -15.91 5.91
C ARG A 60 2.22 -16.19 4.91
N ALA A 61 2.99 -17.24 5.15
CA ALA A 61 4.03 -17.71 4.22
C ALA A 61 3.39 -18.49 3.05
N ASP A 62 2.79 -17.77 2.10
CA ASP A 62 2.35 -18.32 0.82
C ASP A 62 3.56 -18.61 -0.10
N GLU A 63 3.32 -19.07 -1.34
CA GLU A 63 4.37 -19.44 -2.27
C GLU A 63 5.33 -18.28 -2.59
N THR A 64 4.80 -17.05 -2.74
CA THR A 64 5.61 -15.85 -3.00
C THR A 64 6.34 -15.41 -1.73
N ALA A 65 5.64 -15.34 -0.61
CA ALA A 65 6.21 -14.93 0.66
C ALA A 65 7.31 -15.89 1.12
N SER A 66 7.15 -17.21 0.89
CA SER A 66 8.16 -18.22 1.21
C SER A 66 9.48 -18.04 0.45
N MET A 67 9.47 -17.32 -0.66
CA MET A 67 10.65 -16.97 -1.45
C MET A 67 11.20 -15.57 -1.13
N ALA A 68 10.51 -14.78 -0.30
CA ALA A 68 10.96 -13.45 0.11
C ALA A 68 12.10 -13.52 1.13
N HIS A 69 12.91 -12.47 1.20
CA HIS A 69 13.91 -12.33 2.27
C HIS A 69 13.26 -11.96 3.59
N TYR A 70 12.16 -11.18 3.53
CA TYR A 70 11.41 -10.73 4.69
C TYR A 70 9.92 -10.89 4.45
N ILE A 71 9.25 -11.44 5.43
CA ILE A 71 7.79 -11.46 5.52
C ILE A 71 7.44 -10.47 6.64
N CYS A 72 6.68 -9.43 6.28
CA CYS A 72 6.17 -8.42 7.20
C CYS A 72 4.65 -8.61 7.29
N PRO A 73 4.14 -9.45 8.18
CA PRO A 73 2.75 -9.83 8.17
C PRO A 73 1.82 -8.63 8.36
N ASP A 74 0.91 -8.43 7.40
CA ASP A 74 -0.08 -7.37 7.43
C ASP A 74 -1.18 -7.67 8.45
N HIS A 75 -1.91 -6.63 8.86
CA HIS A 75 -3.15 -6.78 9.60
C HIS A 75 -4.25 -7.33 8.70
N HIS A 76 -5.16 -8.09 9.29
CA HIS A 76 -6.41 -8.41 8.61
C HIS A 76 -7.26 -7.13 8.41
N TYR A 77 -8.07 -7.07 7.35
CA TYR A 77 -8.87 -5.87 7.05
C TYR A 77 -9.85 -5.48 8.18
N LEU A 78 -10.27 -6.43 9.01
CA LEU A 78 -11.09 -6.17 10.20
C LEU A 78 -10.31 -5.55 11.37
N GLU A 79 -8.99 -5.57 11.30
CA GLU A 79 -8.06 -5.05 12.32
C GLU A 79 -7.51 -3.66 11.95
N SER A 80 -7.85 -3.15 10.75
CA SER A 80 -7.16 -2.01 10.15
C SER A 80 -8.11 -0.89 9.76
N TRP A 81 -7.64 0.35 9.90
CA TRP A 81 -8.23 1.48 9.20
C TRP A 81 -7.87 1.44 7.72
N ASN A 82 -8.84 1.68 6.85
CA ASN A 82 -8.61 1.81 5.42
C ASN A 82 -9.55 2.83 4.81
N ASP A 83 -9.15 3.37 3.68
CA ASP A 83 -10.00 4.18 2.83
C ASP A 83 -9.90 3.71 1.38
N TYR A 84 -10.95 3.96 0.61
CA TYR A 84 -11.05 3.50 -0.76
C TYR A 84 -11.64 4.58 -1.66
N ASN A 85 -11.15 4.64 -2.89
CA ASN A 85 -11.72 5.43 -3.97
C ASN A 85 -11.98 4.51 -5.18
N PRO A 86 -13.09 3.73 -5.18
CA PRO A 86 -13.33 2.72 -6.21
C PRO A 86 -13.71 3.32 -7.56
N LYS A 87 -14.20 4.54 -7.59
CA LYS A 87 -14.52 5.31 -8.80
C LYS A 87 -14.50 6.80 -8.52
N LYS A 88 -14.42 7.61 -9.57
CA LYS A 88 -14.42 9.08 -9.45
C LYS A 88 -15.55 9.56 -8.53
N ALA A 89 -15.22 10.44 -7.61
CA ALA A 89 -16.11 11.08 -6.64
C ALA A 89 -16.72 10.15 -5.56
N HIS A 90 -16.38 8.88 -5.49
CA HIS A 90 -16.89 7.96 -4.47
C HIS A 90 -15.75 7.55 -3.56
N TYR A 91 -15.92 7.83 -2.28
CA TYR A 91 -14.96 7.50 -1.23
C TYR A 91 -15.65 6.64 -0.18
N SER A 92 -14.92 5.74 0.43
CA SER A 92 -15.39 4.93 1.53
C SER A 92 -14.32 4.78 2.60
N LEU A 93 -14.78 4.61 3.85
CA LEU A 93 -13.94 4.34 5.01
C LEU A 93 -14.25 2.96 5.56
N ALA A 94 -13.23 2.25 5.98
CA ALA A 94 -13.35 1.03 6.75
C ALA A 94 -12.69 1.24 8.12
N GLN A 95 -13.44 0.95 9.18
CA GLN A 95 -12.99 1.01 10.55
C GLN A 95 -12.58 -0.39 11.03
N PRO A 96 -11.56 -0.53 11.89
CA PRO A 96 -11.29 -1.80 12.54
C PRO A 96 -12.47 -2.19 13.42
N THR A 97 -12.91 -3.43 13.31
CA THR A 97 -14.00 -4.01 14.11
C THR A 97 -13.46 -4.88 15.24
N ILE A 98 -12.22 -5.29 15.14
CA ILE A 98 -11.53 -6.07 16.18
C ILE A 98 -10.15 -5.47 16.44
N THR A 99 -9.63 -5.70 17.65
CA THR A 99 -8.24 -5.40 17.97
C THR A 99 -7.32 -6.37 17.26
N PRO A 100 -6.13 -5.93 16.77
CA PRO A 100 -5.17 -6.81 16.14
C PRO A 100 -4.80 -8.01 17.02
N LEU A 101 -5.01 -9.21 16.51
CA LEU A 101 -4.88 -10.46 17.30
C LEU A 101 -3.42 -10.77 17.65
N PHE A 102 -2.48 -10.36 16.80
CA PHE A 102 -1.07 -10.72 16.94
C PHE A 102 -0.14 -9.53 17.20
N ALA A 103 -0.66 -8.31 17.32
CA ALA A 103 0.16 -7.10 17.49
C ALA A 103 0.97 -7.05 18.80
N ALA A 104 0.49 -7.71 19.85
CA ALA A 104 1.12 -7.69 21.17
C ALA A 104 2.28 -8.69 21.33
N GLN A 105 2.56 -9.52 20.35
CA GLN A 105 3.63 -10.52 20.37
C GLN A 105 4.90 -9.97 19.71
N ASN A 106 6.07 -10.42 20.13
CA ASN A 106 7.36 -9.97 19.58
C ASN A 106 7.55 -10.24 18.07
N SER A 107 6.66 -11.01 17.46
CA SER A 107 6.56 -11.28 16.02
C SER A 107 5.22 -10.79 15.47
N GLY A 108 4.68 -9.73 16.04
CA GLY A 108 3.33 -9.25 15.75
C GLY A 108 3.15 -8.73 14.33
N THR A 109 1.90 -8.74 13.88
CA THR A 109 1.48 -8.10 12.64
C THR A 109 1.52 -6.57 12.78
N ARG A 110 1.73 -5.88 11.67
CA ARG A 110 1.62 -4.42 11.57
C ARG A 110 1.06 -4.07 10.21
N GLN A 111 0.14 -3.11 10.16
CA GLN A 111 -0.47 -2.67 8.92
C GLN A 111 0.60 -2.26 7.90
N ALA A 112 0.50 -2.76 6.67
CA ALA A 112 1.49 -2.51 5.62
C ALA A 112 1.66 -1.02 5.33
N GLN A 113 0.58 -0.25 5.33
CA GLN A 113 0.60 1.19 5.13
C GLN A 113 1.40 1.91 6.23
N GLU A 114 1.28 1.51 7.50
CA GLU A 114 2.09 2.05 8.59
C GLU A 114 3.56 1.71 8.40
N THR A 115 3.86 0.50 7.97
CA THR A 115 5.22 0.08 7.66
C THR A 115 5.83 0.96 6.56
N LEU A 116 5.10 1.20 5.48
CA LEU A 116 5.54 2.07 4.39
C LEU A 116 5.68 3.54 4.84
N MET A 117 4.79 4.02 5.71
CA MET A 117 4.91 5.36 6.30
C MET A 117 6.19 5.50 7.12
N VAL A 118 6.47 4.54 7.99
CA VAL A 118 7.72 4.55 8.78
C VAL A 118 8.95 4.53 7.88
N TRP A 119 8.95 3.72 6.83
CA TRP A 119 10.07 3.69 5.87
C TRP A 119 10.22 5.00 5.08
N SER A 120 9.15 5.76 4.91
CA SER A 120 9.19 7.09 4.31
C SER A 120 9.55 8.21 5.31
N GLY A 121 9.80 7.88 6.57
CA GLY A 121 10.10 8.86 7.63
C GLY A 121 8.88 9.47 8.33
N ASN A 122 7.67 8.98 8.03
CA ASN A 122 6.44 9.41 8.69
C ASN A 122 6.09 8.43 9.82
N ASN A 123 6.13 8.91 11.07
CA ASN A 123 5.86 8.10 12.26
C ASN A 123 4.45 8.32 12.84
N SER A 124 3.54 8.99 12.13
CA SER A 124 2.14 9.07 12.58
C SER A 124 1.43 7.73 12.41
N ASP A 125 0.40 7.50 13.23
CA ASP A 125 -0.48 6.37 13.02
C ASP A 125 -1.32 6.54 11.74
N TYR A 126 -1.76 5.43 11.15
CA TYR A 126 -2.44 5.46 9.86
C TYR A 126 -3.84 6.09 9.94
N HIS A 127 -4.53 6.00 11.07
CA HIS A 127 -5.81 6.67 11.28
C HIS A 127 -5.66 8.20 11.20
N SER A 128 -4.71 8.76 11.92
CA SER A 128 -4.41 10.19 11.86
C SER A 128 -3.99 10.64 10.46
N TYR A 129 -3.24 9.78 9.75
CA TYR A 129 -2.86 10.04 8.37
C TYR A 129 -4.07 10.10 7.43
N ILE A 130 -4.98 9.13 7.50
CA ILE A 130 -6.22 9.14 6.71
C ILE A 130 -7.06 10.36 7.04
N GLN A 131 -7.26 10.68 8.32
CA GLN A 131 -8.01 11.86 8.72
C GLN A 131 -7.45 13.13 8.10
N LYS A 132 -6.12 13.28 8.15
CA LYS A 132 -5.46 14.44 7.52
C LYS A 132 -5.67 14.46 6.00
N VAL A 133 -5.51 13.34 5.32
CA VAL A 133 -5.75 13.24 3.86
C VAL A 133 -7.19 13.60 3.53
N TRP A 134 -8.15 13.11 4.30
CA TRP A 134 -9.56 13.41 4.10
C TRP A 134 -9.89 14.89 4.37
N MET A 135 -9.29 15.48 5.39
CA MET A 135 -9.43 16.90 5.69
C MET A 135 -8.87 17.77 4.55
N ASP A 136 -7.69 17.43 4.05
CA ASP A 136 -6.97 18.24 3.07
C ASP A 136 -7.50 18.06 1.63
N ARG A 137 -8.02 16.87 1.29
CA ARG A 137 -8.33 16.50 -0.10
C ARG A 137 -9.78 16.16 -0.35
N VAL A 138 -10.46 15.46 0.54
CA VAL A 138 -11.84 14.97 0.30
C VAL A 138 -12.86 16.00 0.81
N TYR A 139 -12.66 16.52 2.01
CA TYR A 139 -13.56 17.51 2.61
C TYR A 139 -13.77 18.76 1.72
N PRO A 140 -12.76 19.35 1.06
CA PRO A 140 -12.99 20.48 0.19
C PRO A 140 -13.85 20.20 -1.05
N MET A 141 -14.04 18.93 -1.42
CA MET A 141 -14.84 18.54 -2.59
C MET A 141 -16.34 18.45 -2.32
N GLN A 142 -16.78 18.72 -1.09
CA GLN A 142 -18.19 18.67 -0.70
C GLN A 142 -18.67 20.03 -0.21
N GLY A 143 -19.99 20.30 -0.29
CA GLY A 143 -20.62 21.54 0.18
C GLY A 143 -21.75 21.30 1.20
N LYS A 144 -21.91 20.08 1.71
CA LYS A 144 -23.01 19.70 2.61
C LYS A 144 -22.69 20.00 4.07
N TYR A 145 -21.46 19.71 4.50
CA TYR A 145 -21.06 19.81 5.90
C TYR A 145 -20.20 21.07 6.13
N MET A 146 -20.52 21.83 7.18
CA MET A 146 -19.87 23.10 7.49
C MET A 146 -18.52 22.95 8.19
N ASN A 147 -18.26 21.80 8.81
CA ASN A 147 -17.01 21.51 9.49
C ASN A 147 -16.55 20.08 9.24
N PHE A 148 -15.23 19.86 9.37
CA PHE A 148 -14.61 18.56 9.09
C PHE A 148 -15.07 17.48 10.06
N THR A 149 -15.26 17.76 11.34
CA THR A 149 -15.66 16.76 12.33
C THR A 149 -17.02 16.17 12.02
N GLU A 150 -17.97 17.02 11.64
CA GLU A 150 -19.30 16.57 11.22
C GLU A 150 -19.23 15.72 9.93
N PHE A 151 -18.46 16.18 8.95
CA PHE A 151 -18.22 15.46 7.70
C PHE A 151 -17.61 14.08 7.98
N TRP A 152 -16.54 14.02 8.79
CA TRP A 152 -15.86 12.79 9.13
C TRP A 152 -16.77 11.80 9.84
N ASN A 153 -17.49 12.25 10.88
CA ASN A 153 -18.39 11.38 11.65
C ASN A 153 -19.54 10.81 10.80
N ASN A 154 -20.11 11.63 9.91
CA ASN A 154 -21.15 11.14 9.01
C ASN A 154 -20.57 10.18 7.97
N SER A 155 -19.37 10.44 7.47
CA SER A 155 -18.69 9.53 6.52
C SER A 155 -18.38 8.17 7.15
N LEU A 156 -18.02 8.16 8.44
CA LEU A 156 -17.82 6.93 9.21
C LEU A 156 -19.13 6.17 9.43
N HIS A 157 -20.20 6.91 9.75
CA HIS A 157 -21.51 6.30 9.99
C HIS A 157 -22.07 5.67 8.70
N ASP A 158 -21.97 6.38 7.58
CA ASP A 158 -22.52 5.94 6.30
C ASP A 158 -21.60 4.93 5.57
N GLY A 159 -20.32 4.89 5.95
CA GLY A 159 -19.29 4.03 5.38
C GLY A 159 -18.84 4.41 3.96
N ALA A 160 -19.66 5.12 3.21
CA ALA A 160 -19.37 5.58 1.85
C ALA A 160 -20.03 6.93 1.58
N ILE A 161 -19.33 7.78 0.82
CA ILE A 161 -19.81 9.10 0.43
C ILE A 161 -19.60 9.34 -1.07
N GLU A 162 -20.46 10.18 -1.63
CA GLU A 162 -20.26 10.74 -2.96
C GLU A 162 -20.03 12.25 -2.83
N VAL A 163 -18.92 12.74 -3.39
CA VAL A 163 -18.55 14.17 -3.39
C VAL A 163 -18.70 14.77 -4.78
N GLY A 164 -18.74 16.10 -4.88
CA GLY A 164 -18.76 16.78 -6.20
C GLY A 164 -20.15 16.96 -6.82
N LYS A 165 -21.25 16.72 -6.11
CA LYS A 165 -22.60 17.03 -6.61
C LYS A 165 -22.98 18.53 -6.50
N GLY A 166 -22.07 19.41 -6.14
CA GLY A 166 -22.34 20.85 -5.96
C GLY A 166 -21.27 21.82 -6.46
N GLY A 167 -20.21 21.33 -7.04
CA GLY A 167 -19.13 22.13 -7.59
C GLY A 167 -18.32 21.36 -8.62
N GLU A 168 -17.59 22.03 -9.49
CA GLU A 168 -16.61 21.38 -10.35
C GLU A 168 -15.68 20.54 -9.47
N VAL A 169 -15.70 19.22 -9.67
CA VAL A 169 -14.77 18.31 -9.01
C VAL A 169 -13.38 18.71 -9.49
N ALA A 170 -12.62 19.39 -8.64
CA ALA A 170 -11.22 19.60 -8.91
C ALA A 170 -10.61 18.22 -9.17
N GLU A 171 -10.11 17.98 -10.38
CA GLU A 171 -9.42 16.74 -10.65
C GLU A 171 -8.28 16.61 -9.64
N MET A 172 -8.33 15.56 -8.82
CA MET A 172 -7.17 15.25 -7.98
C MET A 172 -5.98 15.15 -8.93
N PRO A 173 -4.89 15.85 -8.67
CA PRO A 173 -3.69 15.63 -9.46
C PRO A 173 -3.34 14.15 -9.30
N VAL A 174 -3.53 13.40 -10.38
CA VAL A 174 -2.94 12.08 -10.51
C VAL A 174 -1.46 12.34 -10.23
N ALA A 175 -0.92 11.67 -9.23
CA ALA A 175 0.50 11.80 -8.96
C ALA A 175 1.20 11.49 -10.28
N ASP A 176 1.84 12.53 -10.84
CA ASP A 176 2.49 12.42 -12.13
C ASP A 176 3.61 11.39 -11.98
N SER A 177 3.31 10.17 -12.37
CA SER A 177 4.26 9.05 -12.32
C SER A 177 5.52 9.33 -13.15
N THR A 178 5.50 10.38 -13.99
CA THR A 178 6.68 10.83 -14.73
C THR A 178 7.63 11.68 -13.87
N LYS A 179 7.18 12.14 -12.69
CA LYS A 179 8.00 12.81 -11.67
C LYS A 179 8.44 11.89 -10.54
N VAL A 180 8.58 10.61 -10.82
CA VAL A 180 9.44 9.77 -9.97
C VAL A 180 10.82 10.41 -10.06
N ALA A 181 11.27 10.98 -8.95
CA ALA A 181 12.64 11.51 -8.85
C ALA A 181 13.57 10.45 -9.44
N ALA A 182 14.49 10.91 -10.31
CA ALA A 182 15.46 10.03 -10.93
C ALA A 182 15.95 9.04 -9.88
N PRO A 183 16.07 7.74 -10.20
CA PRO A 183 16.46 6.75 -9.22
C PRO A 183 17.69 7.31 -8.52
N VAL A 184 17.57 7.56 -7.23
CA VAL A 184 18.76 7.78 -6.40
C VAL A 184 19.54 6.50 -6.64
N VAL A 185 20.59 6.58 -7.42
CA VAL A 185 21.55 5.51 -7.58
C VAL A 185 21.99 5.23 -6.15
N ALA A 186 21.39 4.23 -5.55
CA ALA A 186 21.75 3.80 -4.23
C ALA A 186 23.24 3.48 -4.34
N ALA A 187 24.06 4.35 -3.76
CA ALA A 187 25.42 3.96 -3.45
C ALA A 187 25.28 2.57 -2.84
N LYS A 188 26.07 1.61 -3.32
CA LYS A 188 26.16 0.28 -2.72
C LYS A 188 26.48 0.43 -1.23
N SER A 189 25.47 0.72 -0.43
CA SER A 189 25.54 0.53 0.99
C SER A 189 25.30 -0.96 1.18
N GLU A 190 26.32 -1.68 1.59
CA GLU A 190 26.15 -3.01 2.14
C GLU A 190 25.04 -2.92 3.19
N ILE A 191 23.90 -3.54 2.92
CA ILE A 191 22.81 -3.63 3.88
C ILE A 191 23.31 -4.54 4.97
N THR A 192 23.83 -3.96 6.05
CA THR A 192 24.29 -4.74 7.19
C THR A 192 23.09 -5.27 7.97
N PRO A 193 23.21 -6.43 8.63
CA PRO A 193 22.13 -7.00 9.45
C PRO A 193 21.59 -6.02 10.50
N GLU A 194 22.37 -5.06 10.95
CA GLU A 194 21.98 -4.04 11.94
C GLU A 194 21.01 -3.00 11.37
N VAL A 195 21.14 -2.62 10.10
CA VAL A 195 20.19 -1.71 9.43
C VAL A 195 18.82 -2.39 9.30
N ILE A 196 18.82 -3.70 9.06
CA ILE A 196 17.61 -4.51 8.93
C ILE A 196 16.90 -4.66 10.27
N GLN A 197 17.63 -4.89 11.36
CA GLN A 197 17.03 -4.91 12.71
C GLN A 197 16.37 -3.59 13.08
N THR A 198 16.92 -2.47 12.69
CA THR A 198 16.33 -1.14 12.94
C THR A 198 15.04 -0.92 12.14
N LEU A 199 14.90 -1.53 10.96
CA LEU A 199 13.69 -1.46 10.14
C LEU A 199 12.56 -2.37 10.63
N ILE A 200 12.88 -3.43 11.38
CA ILE A 200 11.90 -4.44 11.84
C ILE A 200 11.41 -4.17 13.28
N ILE A 201 12.18 -3.49 14.12
CA ILE A 201 11.98 -3.45 15.59
C ILE A 201 11.46 -2.10 16.11
N LYS A 202 11.17 -1.13 15.26
CA LYS A 202 10.60 0.15 15.75
C LYS A 202 9.20 0.36 15.26
#